data_5139dee5d6f10d4a322940255cd17a20
#
_entry.id   5139dee5d6f10d4a322940255cd17a20
#
_cell.length_a   1.000
_cell.length_b   1.000
_cell.length_c   1.000
_cell.angle_alpha   90.00
_cell.angle_beta   90.00
_cell.angle_gamma   90.00
#
_symmetry.space_group_name_H-M   'P 1'
#
loop_
_entity.id
_entity.type
_entity.pdbx_description
1 polymer ?
#
loop_
_entity_poly.entity_id
_entity_poly.type
_entity_poly.pdbx_seq_one_letter_code
_entity_poly.pdbx_strand_id
1 'polypeptide(L)'
;MSEENKKEGKKKEKKKEKKSRRGRHSKKKPLSSNAKFIIFCAVLILLFLGLVIIPSQIRRAKLEKYKYNNFEFIKRKDGFWYTMVQKGVQPYWIPFYYHPSELEDIPVEPGLRDKFFKIRDNNGSIFITIDPDAGNNTIVIAGVEISRITGSRYDLLNVPTHSAFIKPPKKGGAETGTPIITCKYASNKTMVIWLTLSDKNVAYSYDYCVILEAKTYKDMVRVADRTMYHLLGIMS
;
A
#
# COMPACT_ATOMS: atom_id res chain seq x y z
N MET A 1 84.07 40.92 20.57
CA MET A 1 84.40 39.67 19.73
C MET A 1 83.53 38.51 20.22
N SER A 2 82.21 38.59 20.16
CA SER A 2 81.38 37.50 20.74
C SER A 2 79.98 37.29 20.10
N GLU A 3 79.46 38.13 19.24
CA GLU A 3 78.11 37.96 18.68
C GLU A 3 78.03 37.48 17.20
N GLU A 4 79.06 37.73 16.44
CA GLU A 4 79.14 37.34 15.02
C GLU A 4 79.28 35.84 14.81
N ASN A 5 80.07 35.16 15.68
CA ASN A 5 80.29 33.70 15.58
C ASN A 5 79.05 32.86 15.97
N LYS A 6 78.13 33.42 16.70
CA LYS A 6 76.87 32.71 17.10
C LYS A 6 75.80 32.71 16.03
N LYS A 7 75.82 33.72 15.15
CA LYS A 7 74.88 33.80 14.01
C LYS A 7 75.25 32.90 12.82
N GLU A 8 76.56 32.68 12.62
CA GLU A 8 77.01 31.76 11.53
C GLU A 8 76.74 30.30 11.82
N GLY A 9 76.91 29.87 13.09
CA GLY A 9 76.61 28.51 13.54
C GLY A 9 75.17 28.13 13.35
N LYS A 10 74.21 29.02 13.72
CA LYS A 10 72.77 28.79 13.57
C LYS A 10 72.31 28.76 12.08
N LYS A 11 73.03 29.48 11.21
CA LYS A 11 72.69 29.50 9.75
C LYS A 11 73.15 28.22 9.04
N LYS A 12 74.26 27.63 9.45
CA LYS A 12 74.76 26.35 8.94
C LYS A 12 73.94 25.16 9.41
N GLU A 13 73.40 25.19 10.65
CA GLU A 13 72.54 24.12 11.17
C GLU A 13 71.14 24.12 10.51
N LYS A 14 70.51 25.27 10.32
CA LYS A 14 69.26 25.37 9.55
C LYS A 14 69.40 24.99 8.09
N LYS A 15 70.56 25.16 7.49
CA LYS A 15 70.82 24.76 6.07
C LYS A 15 71.05 23.24 5.92
N LYS A 16 71.55 22.57 6.94
CA LYS A 16 71.66 21.10 6.99
C LYS A 16 70.34 20.42 7.24
N GLU A 17 69.50 20.98 8.11
CA GLU A 17 68.17 20.44 8.40
C GLU A 17 67.23 20.56 7.20
N LYS A 18 67.31 21.65 6.44
CA LYS A 18 66.55 21.84 5.19
C LYS A 18 66.97 20.90 4.02
N LYS A 19 68.22 20.41 4.02
CA LYS A 19 68.73 19.47 3.00
C LYS A 19 68.37 18.03 3.31
N SER A 20 68.10 17.66 4.59
CA SER A 20 67.73 16.32 5.00
C SER A 20 66.25 15.98 4.71
N ARG A 21 65.39 17.02 4.56
CA ARG A 21 63.96 16.82 4.30
C ARG A 21 63.56 16.73 2.78
N ARG A 22 64.54 16.86 1.85
CA ARG A 22 64.36 16.78 0.40
C ARG A 22 64.79 15.46 -0.22
N GLY A 23 64.41 14.30 0.36
CA GLY A 23 64.98 13.06 -0.19
C GLY A 23 64.21 11.79 0.15
N ARG A 24 62.88 11.82 0.38
CA ARG A 24 62.08 10.60 0.40
C ARG A 24 60.96 10.69 -0.62
N HIS A 25 61.32 10.81 -1.92
CA HIS A 25 60.42 10.33 -2.96
C HIS A 25 60.38 8.81 -2.88
N SER A 26 59.44 8.27 -2.11
CA SER A 26 59.11 6.85 -2.17
C SER A 26 58.73 6.56 -3.62
N LYS A 27 59.63 5.93 -4.36
CA LYS A 27 59.33 5.34 -5.67
C LYS A 27 58.25 4.30 -5.46
N LYS A 28 56.98 4.65 -5.69
CA LYS A 28 55.87 3.68 -5.69
C LYS A 28 56.26 2.60 -6.71
N LYS A 29 56.53 1.39 -6.23
CA LYS A 29 56.75 0.22 -7.09
C LYS A 29 55.56 0.13 -8.05
N PRO A 30 55.77 -0.05 -9.35
CA PRO A 30 54.65 -0.21 -10.28
C PRO A 30 53.85 -1.45 -9.88
N LEU A 31 52.52 -1.31 -9.71
CA LEU A 31 51.65 -2.42 -9.44
C LEU A 31 51.85 -3.50 -10.52
N SER A 32 51.91 -4.76 -10.10
CA SER A 32 51.95 -5.90 -11.03
C SER A 32 50.71 -5.89 -11.92
N SER A 33 50.83 -6.43 -13.16
CA SER A 33 49.72 -6.50 -14.10
C SER A 33 48.48 -7.15 -13.47
N ASN A 34 48.65 -8.20 -12.68
CA ASN A 34 47.57 -8.89 -11.97
C ASN A 34 46.89 -8.00 -10.94
N ALA A 35 47.67 -7.16 -10.19
CA ALA A 35 47.11 -6.24 -9.22
C ALA A 35 46.26 -5.14 -9.90
N LYS A 36 46.66 -4.65 -11.06
CA LYS A 36 45.88 -3.69 -11.85
C LYS A 36 44.56 -4.30 -12.32
N PHE A 37 44.58 -5.54 -12.80
CA PHE A 37 43.38 -6.27 -13.22
C PHE A 37 42.41 -6.49 -12.05
N ILE A 38 42.89 -6.90 -10.88
CA ILE A 38 42.07 -7.08 -9.68
C ILE A 38 41.42 -5.76 -9.25
N ILE A 39 42.16 -4.65 -9.25
CA ILE A 39 41.62 -3.32 -8.93
C ILE A 39 40.55 -2.91 -9.95
N PHE A 40 40.76 -3.15 -11.24
CA PHE A 40 39.80 -2.85 -12.29
C PHE A 40 38.48 -3.64 -12.09
N CYS A 41 38.58 -4.95 -11.83
CA CYS A 41 37.41 -5.78 -11.52
C CYS A 41 36.69 -5.32 -10.25
N ALA A 42 37.39 -4.96 -9.19
CA ALA A 42 36.79 -4.44 -7.95
C ALA A 42 36.03 -3.13 -8.20
N VAL A 43 36.59 -2.20 -9.00
CA VAL A 43 35.94 -0.95 -9.37
C VAL A 43 34.67 -1.21 -10.19
N LEU A 44 34.70 -2.15 -11.15
CA LEU A 44 33.52 -2.53 -11.93
C LEU A 44 32.42 -3.11 -11.03
N ILE A 45 32.75 -3.98 -10.09
CA ILE A 45 31.80 -4.56 -9.13
C ILE A 45 31.17 -3.45 -8.28
N LEU A 46 31.96 -2.52 -7.76
CA LEU A 46 31.46 -1.39 -6.96
C LEU A 46 30.56 -0.47 -7.78
N LEU A 47 30.90 -0.19 -9.03
CA LEU A 47 30.04 0.59 -9.92
C LEU A 47 28.71 -0.13 -10.20
N PHE A 48 28.75 -1.44 -10.46
CA PHE A 48 27.55 -2.24 -10.67
C PHE A 48 26.66 -2.28 -9.42
N LEU A 49 27.24 -2.52 -8.26
CA LEU A 49 26.53 -2.48 -6.98
C LEU A 49 25.93 -1.09 -6.71
N GLY A 50 26.66 -0.01 -7.01
CA GLY A 50 26.16 1.35 -6.89
C GLY A 50 24.97 1.62 -7.81
N LEU A 51 25.03 1.19 -9.07
CA LEU A 51 23.92 1.34 -10.03
C LEU A 51 22.65 0.58 -9.63
N VAL A 52 22.78 -0.53 -8.90
CA VAL A 52 21.62 -1.33 -8.44
C VAL A 52 21.10 -0.85 -7.09
N ILE A 53 21.98 -0.59 -6.14
CA ILE A 53 21.60 -0.27 -4.74
C ILE A 53 21.08 1.17 -4.62
N ILE A 54 21.76 2.15 -5.21
CA ILE A 54 21.40 3.57 -5.07
C ILE A 54 19.99 3.87 -5.60
N PRO A 55 19.58 3.44 -6.82
CA PRO A 55 18.22 3.67 -7.30
C PRO A 55 17.14 2.99 -6.46
N SER A 56 17.46 1.83 -5.87
CA SER A 56 16.50 1.12 -5.01
C SER A 56 16.22 1.86 -3.70
N GLN A 57 17.23 2.47 -3.10
CA GLN A 57 17.09 3.28 -1.89
C GLN A 57 16.37 4.61 -2.17
N ILE A 58 16.68 5.27 -3.28
CA ILE A 58 16.01 6.51 -3.70
C ILE A 58 14.53 6.27 -4.00
N ARG A 59 14.17 5.13 -4.59
CA ARG A 59 12.77 4.75 -4.82
C ARG A 59 12.01 4.52 -3.52
N ARG A 60 12.63 3.91 -2.51
CA ARG A 60 12.02 3.70 -1.18
C ARG A 60 11.83 5.01 -0.42
N ALA A 61 12.75 5.96 -0.55
CA ALA A 61 12.67 7.25 0.12
C ALA A 61 11.59 8.20 -0.43
N LYS A 62 11.01 7.92 -1.62
CA LYS A 62 9.96 8.75 -2.26
C LYS A 62 8.53 8.23 -2.06
N LEU A 63 8.32 7.15 -1.30
CA LEU A 63 6.98 6.69 -0.99
C LEU A 63 6.40 7.55 0.14
N GLU A 64 5.30 8.23 -0.14
CA GLU A 64 4.55 8.96 0.88
C GLU A 64 3.95 7.96 1.86
N LYS A 65 4.39 8.05 3.11
CA LYS A 65 3.94 7.18 4.20
C LYS A 65 3.09 8.00 5.17
N TYR A 66 1.92 7.48 5.45
CA TYR A 66 0.96 8.06 6.39
C TYR A 66 0.56 7.03 7.43
N LYS A 67 0.24 7.48 8.63
CA LYS A 67 -0.29 6.61 9.67
C LYS A 67 -1.72 7.01 9.98
N TYR A 68 -2.58 6.01 10.13
CA TYR A 68 -3.93 6.16 10.64
C TYR A 68 -4.19 5.06 11.68
N ASN A 69 -4.53 5.46 12.89
CA ASN A 69 -4.55 4.56 14.05
C ASN A 69 -3.22 3.79 14.15
N ASN A 70 -3.24 2.46 14.21
CA ASN A 70 -2.04 1.62 14.28
C ASN A 70 -1.57 1.09 12.90
N PHE A 71 -2.14 1.60 11.80
CA PHE A 71 -1.87 1.13 10.45
C PHE A 71 -0.98 2.13 9.68
N GLU A 72 -0.02 1.60 8.93
CA GLU A 72 0.80 2.37 7.99
C GLU A 72 0.16 2.31 6.60
N PHE A 73 0.03 3.47 5.95
CA PHE A 73 -0.47 3.61 4.59
C PHE A 73 0.62 4.14 3.68
N ILE A 74 0.70 3.56 2.48
CA ILE A 74 1.68 3.96 1.46
C ILE A 74 0.92 4.30 0.18
N LYS A 75 1.02 5.54 -0.28
CA LYS A 75 0.50 5.93 -1.59
C LYS A 75 1.47 5.49 -2.67
N ARG A 76 0.99 4.68 -3.61
CA ARG A 76 1.80 4.22 -4.75
C ARG A 76 1.52 5.04 -6.00
N LYS A 77 2.36 4.86 -7.02
CA LYS A 77 2.26 5.57 -8.30
C LYS A 77 1.00 5.24 -9.11
N ASP A 78 0.37 4.13 -8.83
CA ASP A 78 -0.91 3.70 -9.40
C ASP A 78 -2.11 4.48 -8.83
N GLY A 79 -1.86 5.37 -7.86
CA GLY A 79 -2.87 6.22 -7.23
C GLY A 79 -3.56 5.60 -6.02
N PHE A 80 -3.32 4.32 -5.73
CA PHE A 80 -3.94 3.62 -4.60
C PHE A 80 -3.15 3.81 -3.30
N TRP A 81 -3.90 3.79 -2.20
CA TRP A 81 -3.40 3.68 -0.84
C TRP A 81 -3.27 2.21 -0.46
N TYR A 82 -2.08 1.81 -0.07
CA TYR A 82 -1.81 0.44 0.36
C TYR A 82 -1.59 0.40 1.86
N THR A 83 -2.27 -0.52 2.53
CA THR A 83 -2.00 -0.85 3.94
C THR A 83 -1.72 -2.34 4.07
N MET A 84 -0.92 -2.69 5.06
CA MET A 84 -0.61 -4.08 5.36
C MET A 84 -1.58 -4.61 6.42
N VAL A 85 -2.31 -5.67 6.07
CA VAL A 85 -3.17 -6.41 7.00
C VAL A 85 -2.61 -7.82 7.14
N GLN A 86 -2.46 -8.29 8.36
CA GLN A 86 -1.92 -9.61 8.66
C GLN A 86 -3.02 -10.57 9.10
N LYS A 87 -3.03 -11.77 8.49
CA LYS A 87 -3.85 -12.90 8.95
C LYS A 87 -2.92 -14.03 9.38
N GLY A 88 -2.88 -14.32 10.68
CA GLY A 88 -1.89 -15.24 11.22
C GLY A 88 -0.47 -14.75 10.92
N VAL A 89 0.33 -15.55 10.21
CA VAL A 89 1.69 -15.20 9.79
C VAL A 89 1.77 -14.58 8.39
N GLN A 90 0.66 -14.55 7.65
CA GLN A 90 0.63 -14.09 6.26
C GLN A 90 0.29 -12.59 6.18
N PRO A 91 1.19 -11.73 5.68
CA PRO A 91 0.89 -10.33 5.40
C PRO A 91 0.31 -10.15 4.00
N TYR A 92 -0.68 -9.26 3.90
CA TYR A 92 -1.31 -8.86 2.63
C TYR A 92 -1.24 -7.35 2.47
N TRP A 93 -0.78 -6.87 1.31
CA TRP A 93 -0.85 -5.46 0.93
C TRP A 93 -2.16 -5.21 0.20
N ILE A 94 -3.08 -4.50 0.86
CA ILE A 94 -4.43 -4.27 0.37
C ILE A 94 -4.50 -2.85 -0.20
N PRO A 95 -4.86 -2.67 -1.48
CA PRO A 95 -5.09 -1.36 -2.07
C PRO A 95 -6.48 -0.84 -1.75
N PHE A 96 -6.58 0.48 -1.53
CA PHE A 96 -7.80 1.25 -1.40
C PHE A 96 -7.73 2.51 -2.26
N TYR A 97 -8.86 3.02 -2.70
CA TYR A 97 -8.92 4.27 -3.47
C TYR A 97 -8.68 5.49 -2.59
N TYR A 98 -9.17 5.47 -1.35
CA TYR A 98 -9.15 6.61 -0.43
C TYR A 98 -8.37 6.29 0.84
N HIS A 99 -7.68 7.30 1.37
CA HIS A 99 -7.08 7.21 2.70
C HIS A 99 -8.17 7.28 3.79
N PRO A 100 -8.03 6.60 4.94
CA PRO A 100 -9.06 6.62 5.99
C PRO A 100 -9.49 8.03 6.42
N SER A 101 -8.56 8.99 6.52
CA SER A 101 -8.89 10.37 6.88
C SER A 101 -9.81 11.10 5.87
N GLU A 102 -9.91 10.60 4.65
CA GLU A 102 -10.82 11.13 3.63
C GLU A 102 -12.25 10.57 3.74
N LEU A 103 -12.48 9.65 4.69
CA LEU A 103 -13.71 8.88 4.85
C LEU A 103 -14.34 9.01 6.23
N GLU A 104 -13.83 9.87 7.09
CA GLU A 104 -14.31 10.08 8.46
C GLU A 104 -15.72 10.68 8.50
N ASP A 105 -16.13 11.36 7.42
CA ASP A 105 -17.47 11.91 7.23
C ASP A 105 -18.55 10.85 6.95
N ILE A 106 -18.18 9.59 6.71
CA ILE A 106 -19.11 8.52 6.34
C ILE A 106 -19.41 7.65 7.57
N PRO A 107 -20.62 7.73 8.13
CA PRO A 107 -21.01 6.87 9.24
C PRO A 107 -21.19 5.42 8.80
N VAL A 108 -20.74 4.51 9.66
CA VAL A 108 -20.95 3.07 9.53
C VAL A 108 -21.62 2.57 10.80
N GLU A 109 -22.65 1.73 10.68
CA GLU A 109 -23.36 1.15 11.80
C GLU A 109 -22.42 0.37 12.73
N PRO A 110 -22.37 0.68 14.02
CA PRO A 110 -21.66 -0.14 15.01
C PRO A 110 -22.18 -1.59 14.97
N GLY A 111 -21.28 -2.57 15.02
CA GLY A 111 -21.65 -3.99 14.97
C GLY A 111 -21.87 -4.56 13.57
N LEU A 112 -21.80 -3.74 12.51
CA LEU A 112 -21.83 -4.24 11.14
C LEU A 112 -20.74 -5.30 10.90
N ARG A 113 -19.55 -5.08 11.44
CA ARG A 113 -18.43 -6.02 11.40
C ARG A 113 -18.79 -7.41 11.94
N ASP A 114 -19.50 -7.48 13.05
CA ASP A 114 -19.89 -8.76 13.68
C ASP A 114 -20.83 -9.57 12.79
N LYS A 115 -21.68 -8.90 12.00
CA LYS A 115 -22.59 -9.57 11.06
C LYS A 115 -21.80 -10.27 9.95
N PHE A 116 -20.73 -9.65 9.43
CA PHE A 116 -19.84 -10.30 8.48
C PHE A 116 -19.15 -11.54 9.04
N PHE A 117 -18.67 -11.48 10.27
CA PHE A 117 -18.05 -12.63 10.92
C PHE A 117 -19.07 -13.74 11.20
N LYS A 118 -20.29 -13.41 11.59
CA LYS A 118 -21.37 -14.42 11.77
C LYS A 118 -21.69 -15.16 10.47
N ILE A 119 -21.71 -14.47 9.32
CA ILE A 119 -21.87 -15.13 8.01
C ILE A 119 -20.75 -16.12 7.75
N ARG A 120 -19.50 -15.72 7.99
CA ARG A 120 -18.34 -16.60 7.87
C ARG A 120 -18.47 -17.84 8.78
N ASP A 121 -18.76 -17.63 10.03
CA ASP A 121 -18.81 -18.68 11.05
C ASP A 121 -19.98 -19.66 10.79
N ASN A 122 -21.05 -19.20 10.14
CA ASN A 122 -22.18 -20.01 9.71
C ASN A 122 -21.97 -20.69 8.35
N ASN A 123 -20.77 -20.61 7.73
CA ASN A 123 -20.48 -21.07 6.38
C ASN A 123 -21.49 -20.55 5.34
N GLY A 124 -21.80 -19.25 5.46
CA GLY A 124 -22.74 -18.58 4.59
C GLY A 124 -22.12 -18.02 3.31
N SER A 125 -22.90 -17.22 2.58
CA SER A 125 -22.48 -16.56 1.34
C SER A 125 -22.85 -15.07 1.37
N ILE A 126 -22.15 -14.26 0.60
CA ILE A 126 -22.40 -12.83 0.41
C ILE A 126 -22.84 -12.59 -1.03
N PHE A 127 -23.91 -11.84 -1.22
CA PHE A 127 -24.37 -11.35 -2.52
C PHE A 127 -24.26 -9.84 -2.57
N ILE A 128 -23.42 -9.33 -3.47
CA ILE A 128 -23.33 -7.89 -3.73
C ILE A 128 -24.33 -7.56 -4.83
N THR A 129 -25.36 -6.81 -4.47
CA THR A 129 -26.52 -6.53 -5.30
C THR A 129 -26.51 -5.07 -5.77
N ILE A 130 -26.66 -4.90 -7.08
CA ILE A 130 -26.70 -3.58 -7.74
C ILE A 130 -27.95 -3.45 -8.62
N ASP A 131 -28.31 -2.20 -8.96
CA ASP A 131 -29.28 -1.95 -10.02
C ASP A 131 -28.62 -2.16 -11.39
N PRO A 132 -29.09 -3.13 -12.21
CA PRO A 132 -28.51 -3.38 -13.53
C PRO A 132 -28.68 -2.20 -14.50
N ASP A 133 -29.67 -1.34 -14.26
CA ASP A 133 -29.97 -0.19 -15.10
C ASP A 133 -29.29 1.10 -14.61
N ALA A 134 -28.37 1.02 -13.63
CA ALA A 134 -27.70 2.18 -13.06
C ALA A 134 -26.85 2.98 -14.07
N GLY A 135 -26.51 2.37 -15.21
CA GLY A 135 -25.85 3.05 -16.34
C GLY A 135 -24.42 3.54 -16.05
N ASN A 136 -23.82 3.14 -14.92
CA ASN A 136 -22.50 3.61 -14.53
C ASN A 136 -21.64 2.45 -13.95
N ASN A 137 -20.51 2.19 -14.58
CA ASN A 137 -19.59 1.11 -14.19
C ASN A 137 -18.89 1.36 -12.84
N THR A 138 -18.93 2.57 -12.30
CA THR A 138 -18.27 2.89 -11.02
C THR A 138 -18.89 2.12 -9.84
N ILE A 139 -20.19 1.80 -9.92
CA ILE A 139 -20.84 0.97 -8.88
C ILE A 139 -20.25 -0.45 -8.85
N VAL A 140 -19.86 -0.97 -10.03
CA VAL A 140 -19.21 -2.28 -10.14
C VAL A 140 -17.82 -2.24 -9.46
N ILE A 141 -17.10 -1.12 -9.58
CA ILE A 141 -15.80 -0.94 -8.89
C ILE A 141 -15.99 -1.08 -7.37
N ALA A 142 -17.01 -0.43 -6.81
CA ALA A 142 -17.32 -0.56 -5.38
C ALA A 142 -17.60 -2.02 -4.98
N GLY A 143 -18.36 -2.74 -5.80
CA GLY A 143 -18.60 -4.18 -5.60
C GLY A 143 -17.31 -5.03 -5.63
N VAL A 144 -16.39 -4.70 -6.55
CA VAL A 144 -15.07 -5.37 -6.63
C VAL A 144 -14.23 -5.11 -5.38
N GLU A 145 -14.21 -3.86 -4.88
CA GLU A 145 -13.48 -3.52 -3.64
C GLU A 145 -14.00 -4.32 -2.44
N ILE A 146 -15.32 -4.42 -2.29
CA ILE A 146 -15.93 -5.23 -1.25
C ILE A 146 -15.57 -6.71 -1.42
N SER A 147 -15.76 -7.27 -2.62
CA SER A 147 -15.51 -8.69 -2.88
C SER A 147 -14.04 -9.09 -2.68
N ARG A 148 -13.11 -8.16 -2.86
CA ARG A 148 -11.67 -8.35 -2.64
C ARG A 148 -11.36 -8.68 -1.18
N ILE A 149 -12.08 -8.06 -0.23
CA ILE A 149 -11.89 -8.25 1.21
C ILE A 149 -12.74 -9.42 1.74
N THR A 150 -13.98 -9.53 1.26
CA THR A 150 -14.93 -10.53 1.75
C THR A 150 -14.70 -11.91 1.16
N GLY A 151 -14.24 -11.99 -0.09
CA GLY A 151 -13.99 -13.22 -0.81
C GLY A 151 -12.62 -13.87 -0.52
N SER A 152 -12.22 -14.78 -1.39
CA SER A 152 -11.03 -15.63 -1.21
C SER A 152 -9.70 -14.95 -1.56
N ARG A 153 -9.71 -13.76 -2.20
CA ARG A 153 -8.50 -13.14 -2.76
C ARG A 153 -7.36 -12.93 -1.75
N TYR A 154 -7.69 -12.46 -0.55
CA TYR A 154 -6.73 -12.24 0.53
C TYR A 154 -6.95 -13.18 1.71
N ASP A 155 -7.87 -14.11 1.58
CA ASP A 155 -8.24 -15.05 2.66
C ASP A 155 -8.56 -14.35 4.00
N LEU A 156 -8.99 -13.08 3.97
CA LEU A 156 -9.25 -12.29 5.19
C LEU A 156 -10.56 -12.71 5.84
N LEU A 157 -11.67 -12.49 5.16
CA LEU A 157 -12.97 -13.00 5.60
C LEU A 157 -13.22 -14.40 5.03
N ASN A 158 -12.85 -14.61 3.76
CA ASN A 158 -12.93 -15.88 3.02
C ASN A 158 -14.35 -16.47 2.97
N VAL A 159 -15.31 -15.62 2.63
CA VAL A 159 -16.72 -15.99 2.43
C VAL A 159 -17.01 -16.04 0.93
N PRO A 160 -17.69 -17.06 0.40
CA PRO A 160 -18.16 -17.07 -0.99
C PRO A 160 -18.94 -15.80 -1.30
N THR A 161 -18.41 -14.99 -2.22
CA THR A 161 -18.96 -13.67 -2.55
C THR A 161 -19.33 -13.64 -4.02
N HIS A 162 -20.59 -13.31 -4.32
CA HIS A 162 -21.21 -13.36 -5.64
C HIS A 162 -21.82 -12.01 -6.00
N SER A 163 -21.91 -11.72 -7.31
CA SER A 163 -22.67 -10.59 -7.83
C SER A 163 -24.14 -10.97 -8.00
N ALA A 164 -25.01 -9.99 -7.81
CA ALA A 164 -26.45 -10.14 -8.04
C ALA A 164 -27.08 -8.83 -8.55
N PHE A 165 -28.31 -8.91 -9.04
CA PHE A 165 -29.11 -7.74 -9.40
C PHE A 165 -30.28 -7.56 -8.43
N ILE A 166 -30.66 -6.30 -8.17
CA ILE A 166 -31.82 -5.99 -7.32
C ILE A 166 -33.15 -6.25 -8.05
N LYS A 167 -33.13 -6.19 -9.39
CA LYS A 167 -34.27 -6.37 -10.29
C LYS A 167 -33.80 -6.91 -11.64
N PRO A 168 -34.68 -7.42 -12.48
CA PRO A 168 -34.35 -7.76 -13.86
C PRO A 168 -33.85 -6.53 -14.63
N PRO A 169 -32.84 -6.62 -15.50
CA PRO A 169 -32.39 -5.55 -16.35
C PRO A 169 -33.44 -5.27 -17.46
N LYS A 170 -33.62 -4.00 -17.81
CA LYS A 170 -34.61 -3.56 -18.83
C LYS A 170 -34.29 -4.04 -20.25
N LYS A 171 -33.00 -4.25 -20.57
CA LYS A 171 -32.55 -4.70 -21.90
C LYS A 171 -31.58 -5.86 -21.76
N GLY A 172 -31.80 -6.96 -22.50
CA GLY A 172 -30.84 -8.04 -22.71
C GLY A 172 -30.46 -8.90 -21.50
N GLY A 173 -31.19 -8.82 -20.40
CA GLY A 173 -30.73 -9.36 -19.11
C GLY A 173 -31.13 -10.79 -18.79
N ALA A 174 -31.96 -11.43 -19.59
CA ALA A 174 -32.38 -12.83 -19.33
C ALA A 174 -31.23 -13.84 -19.52
N GLU A 175 -30.15 -13.46 -20.23
CA GLU A 175 -29.07 -14.37 -20.63
C GLU A 175 -27.79 -14.23 -19.76
N THR A 176 -27.72 -13.26 -18.82
CA THR A 176 -26.49 -13.01 -18.06
C THR A 176 -26.20 -14.06 -16.99
N GLY A 177 -27.16 -14.93 -16.65
CA GLY A 177 -27.00 -15.90 -15.55
C GLY A 177 -26.84 -15.28 -14.15
N THR A 178 -26.88 -13.94 -14.05
CA THR A 178 -26.74 -13.22 -12.77
C THR A 178 -28.05 -13.31 -11.99
N PRO A 179 -28.04 -13.81 -10.74
CA PRO A 179 -29.26 -13.98 -9.96
C PRO A 179 -29.85 -12.64 -9.51
N ILE A 180 -31.19 -12.62 -9.28
CA ILE A 180 -31.89 -11.49 -8.68
C ILE A 180 -31.99 -11.77 -7.18
N ILE A 181 -31.23 -11.02 -6.38
CA ILE A 181 -31.15 -11.16 -4.93
C ILE A 181 -31.45 -9.80 -4.28
N THR A 182 -32.47 -9.76 -3.48
CA THR A 182 -32.89 -8.57 -2.70
C THR A 182 -32.71 -8.84 -1.20
N CYS A 183 -32.92 -7.84 -0.34
CA CYS A 183 -32.87 -7.97 1.11
C CYS A 183 -33.84 -9.04 1.67
N LYS A 184 -34.86 -9.46 0.91
CA LYS A 184 -35.78 -10.56 1.31
C LYS A 184 -35.05 -11.92 1.43
N TYR A 185 -33.92 -12.09 0.79
CA TYR A 185 -33.11 -13.31 0.85
C TYR A 185 -32.08 -13.28 1.99
N ALA A 186 -31.94 -12.13 2.67
CA ALA A 186 -31.01 -12.00 3.78
C ALA A 186 -31.37 -12.94 4.96
N SER A 187 -30.37 -13.64 5.47
CA SER A 187 -30.51 -14.60 6.58
C SER A 187 -29.16 -14.78 7.27
N ASN A 188 -29.13 -15.57 8.33
CA ASN A 188 -27.89 -15.90 9.03
C ASN A 188 -26.87 -16.72 8.19
N LYS A 189 -27.25 -17.17 6.99
CA LYS A 189 -26.38 -17.85 6.01
C LYS A 189 -26.24 -17.07 4.69
N THR A 190 -26.98 -16.00 4.51
CA THR A 190 -26.99 -15.22 3.28
C THR A 190 -26.94 -13.73 3.63
N MET A 191 -25.80 -13.11 3.44
CA MET A 191 -25.69 -11.66 3.52
C MET A 191 -25.96 -11.06 2.15
N VAL A 192 -26.81 -10.02 2.13
CA VAL A 192 -27.04 -9.21 0.93
C VAL A 192 -26.39 -7.85 1.17
N ILE A 193 -25.49 -7.41 0.28
CA ILE A 193 -24.91 -6.07 0.31
C ILE A 193 -25.51 -5.31 -0.87
N TRP A 194 -26.42 -4.41 -0.57
CA TRP A 194 -27.12 -3.60 -1.58
C TRP A 194 -26.46 -2.25 -1.75
N LEU A 195 -25.91 -1.99 -2.95
CA LEU A 195 -25.32 -0.72 -3.33
C LEU A 195 -26.39 0.14 -4.02
N THR A 196 -26.70 1.30 -3.44
CA THR A 196 -27.77 2.18 -3.97
C THR A 196 -27.42 3.66 -3.83
N LEU A 197 -27.94 4.48 -4.75
CA LEU A 197 -27.83 5.93 -4.63
C LEU A 197 -28.91 6.48 -3.71
N SER A 198 -28.57 7.51 -2.92
CA SER A 198 -29.49 8.23 -2.05
C SER A 198 -29.00 9.68 -1.85
N ASP A 199 -29.54 10.39 -0.88
CA ASP A 199 -29.13 11.76 -0.51
C ASP A 199 -27.98 11.81 0.52
N LYS A 200 -27.47 10.66 0.97
CA LYS A 200 -26.44 10.54 2.00
C LYS A 200 -25.38 9.48 1.67
N ASN A 201 -24.24 9.58 2.33
CA ASN A 201 -23.18 8.58 2.30
C ASN A 201 -23.19 7.85 3.64
N VAL A 202 -23.59 6.57 3.66
CA VAL A 202 -23.71 5.79 4.91
C VAL A 202 -23.69 4.29 4.64
N ALA A 203 -23.24 3.50 5.58
CA ALA A 203 -23.38 2.04 5.59
C ALA A 203 -24.13 1.59 6.87
N TYR A 204 -25.20 0.85 6.69
CA TYR A 204 -26.03 0.32 7.77
C TYR A 204 -26.67 -1.02 7.38
N SER A 205 -27.42 -1.64 8.26
CA SER A 205 -28.04 -2.94 7.96
C SER A 205 -29.37 -3.14 8.63
N TYR A 206 -30.22 -3.90 7.96
CA TYR A 206 -31.38 -4.56 8.55
C TYR A 206 -31.08 -6.05 8.60
N ASP A 207 -30.89 -6.59 9.80
CA ASP A 207 -30.40 -7.96 10.01
C ASP A 207 -29.12 -8.25 9.18
N TYR A 208 -29.20 -9.16 8.22
CA TYR A 208 -28.11 -9.52 7.32
C TYR A 208 -28.21 -8.85 5.93
N CYS A 209 -29.09 -7.88 5.76
CA CYS A 209 -29.07 -7.00 4.60
C CYS A 209 -28.29 -5.73 4.92
N VAL A 210 -27.10 -5.62 4.39
CA VAL A 210 -26.22 -4.44 4.48
C VAL A 210 -26.56 -3.51 3.34
N ILE A 211 -26.79 -2.23 3.65
CA ILE A 211 -27.11 -1.20 2.65
C ILE A 211 -25.99 -0.17 2.66
N LEU A 212 -25.40 0.02 1.49
CA LEU A 212 -24.45 1.10 1.22
C LEU A 212 -25.15 2.15 0.38
N GLU A 213 -25.42 3.31 0.99
CA GLU A 213 -26.00 4.45 0.31
C GLU A 213 -24.94 5.47 -0.03
N ALA A 214 -25.01 6.03 -1.22
CA ALA A 214 -24.09 7.06 -1.68
C ALA A 214 -24.80 8.14 -2.48
N LYS A 215 -24.32 9.41 -2.36
CA LYS A 215 -24.89 10.54 -3.11
C LYS A 215 -24.58 10.45 -4.61
N THR A 216 -23.43 9.91 -4.94
CA THR A 216 -22.96 9.76 -6.32
C THR A 216 -22.31 8.39 -6.53
N TYR A 217 -22.17 7.98 -7.78
CA TYR A 217 -21.39 6.75 -8.09
C TYR A 217 -19.94 6.83 -7.63
N LYS A 218 -19.33 8.00 -7.62
CA LYS A 218 -17.98 8.20 -7.09
C LYS A 218 -17.95 8.01 -5.57
N ASP A 219 -18.96 8.53 -4.88
CA ASP A 219 -19.08 8.36 -3.42
C ASP A 219 -19.35 6.91 -3.04
N MET A 220 -19.93 6.10 -3.93
CA MET A 220 -20.13 4.67 -3.68
C MET A 220 -18.80 3.94 -3.41
N VAL A 221 -17.74 4.30 -4.12
CA VAL A 221 -16.40 3.73 -3.85
C VAL A 221 -15.89 4.19 -2.48
N ARG A 222 -16.17 5.45 -2.08
CA ARG A 222 -15.82 5.96 -0.74
C ARG A 222 -16.54 5.19 0.37
N VAL A 223 -17.85 4.96 0.19
CA VAL A 223 -18.67 4.19 1.15
C VAL A 223 -18.20 2.73 1.23
N ALA A 224 -17.83 2.13 0.10
CA ALA A 224 -17.27 0.79 0.05
C ALA A 224 -15.94 0.70 0.80
N ASP A 225 -14.97 1.57 0.50
CA ASP A 225 -13.67 1.63 1.19
C ASP A 225 -13.86 1.84 2.70
N ARG A 226 -14.75 2.77 3.10
CA ARG A 226 -15.06 3.04 4.51
C ARG A 226 -15.61 1.81 5.22
N THR A 227 -16.53 1.09 4.57
CA THR A 227 -17.12 -0.14 5.10
C THR A 227 -16.06 -1.24 5.25
N MET A 228 -15.16 -1.38 4.28
CA MET A 228 -14.08 -2.35 4.33
C MET A 228 -13.04 -1.99 5.39
N TYR A 229 -12.72 -0.73 5.59
CA TYR A 229 -11.87 -0.29 6.71
C TYR A 229 -12.50 -0.62 8.07
N HIS A 230 -13.82 -0.47 8.21
CA HIS A 230 -14.54 -0.86 9.42
C HIS A 230 -14.49 -2.39 9.61
N LEU A 231 -14.70 -3.17 8.57
CA LEU A 231 -14.59 -4.64 8.60
C LEU A 231 -13.19 -5.09 9.04
N LEU A 232 -12.15 -4.44 8.56
CA LEU A 232 -10.75 -4.75 8.90
C LEU A 232 -10.34 -4.22 10.29
N GLY A 233 -11.18 -3.42 10.96
CA GLY A 233 -10.87 -2.81 12.25
C GLY A 233 -9.86 -1.66 12.18
N ILE A 234 -9.71 -1.06 11.01
CA ILE A 234 -8.84 0.12 10.78
C ILE A 234 -9.56 1.39 11.21
N MET A 235 -10.85 1.47 10.94
CA MET A 235 -11.76 2.55 11.36
C MET A 235 -12.88 1.97 12.21
N SER A 236 -13.25 2.69 13.28
CA SER A 236 -14.42 2.38 14.13
C SER A 236 -15.73 2.80 13.44
#